data_80a8dd01882da7f6ecf826150efc0555
#
_entry.id   80a8dd01882da7f6ecf826150efc0555
#
_cell.length_a   1.000
_cell.length_b   1.000
_cell.length_c   1.000
_cell.angle_alpha   90.00
_cell.angle_beta   90.00
_cell.angle_gamma   90.00
#
_symmetry.space_group_name_H-M   'P 1'
#
loop_
_entity.id
_entity.type
_entity.pdbx_description
1 polymer ?
#
loop_
_entity_poly.entity_id
_entity_poly.type
_entity_poly.pdbx_seq_one_letter_code
_entity_poly.pdbx_strand_id
1 'polypeptide(L)'
;MTIAANSHLSAARTAKNDEFYTQWADIEREVNAYLEFDPDVFRDKVILLPCDDPEWSNFAKFFALHFVDFGLKKLISTSFAPDSNVAGAFYSPTLFETADPKFDASKTRLNGKKFVLERKDLNGDGVVNIDDLEWEYLQGNGDFRSAEVTALRDEADIVITNPPFSLFRPFLTWLFEGRTKFSIIGSGNAVTFKDVFAHVKANRMWKGATGNSSDMVFGVPKGVEIKAADRAKAERLGYPSDEKFDYTRLGNACWWTNLDHGRRHEPLQLMSMADNLKFSRHKDVRGSEYPRYDNFDAIDVSYIDAIPGDYEGTMGVPITFLDKYNPDQFEILSLTQTWSDLAIRKYPSQVLVDADGNRKTVGALNSSPAIKVDAPPLGKSYFEVGGEFFVATYKRILIRRKDA
;
A
#
# COMPACT_ATOMS: atom_id res chain seq x y z
N MET A 1 -1.64 -2.94 23.13
CA MET A 1 -2.49 -2.16 22.19
C MET A 1 -2.24 -2.63 20.77
N THR A 2 -2.70 -3.80 20.34
CA THR A 2 -2.37 -4.32 19.00
C THR A 2 -3.52 -5.09 18.35
N ILE A 3 -4.76 -4.94 18.84
CA ILE A 3 -5.94 -5.57 18.24
C ILE A 3 -6.78 -4.57 17.42
N ALA A 4 -6.52 -3.26 17.56
CA ALA A 4 -7.34 -2.24 16.92
C ALA A 4 -7.10 -2.03 15.41
N ALA A 5 -5.92 -2.36 14.89
CA ALA A 5 -5.60 -2.11 13.47
C ALA A 5 -6.35 -3.05 12.50
N ASN A 6 -6.68 -4.29 12.94
CA ASN A 6 -7.39 -5.25 12.08
C ASN A 6 -8.93 -5.14 12.16
N SER A 7 -9.47 -4.45 13.17
CA SER A 7 -10.91 -4.32 13.33
C SER A 7 -11.56 -3.43 12.26
N HIS A 8 -10.79 -2.49 11.67
CA HIS A 8 -11.31 -1.58 10.64
C HIS A 8 -11.41 -2.21 9.27
N LEU A 9 -10.42 -3.03 8.89
CA LEU A 9 -10.49 -3.81 7.65
C LEU A 9 -11.62 -4.85 7.73
N SER A 10 -11.91 -5.40 8.92
CA SER A 10 -13.04 -6.29 9.10
C SER A 10 -14.39 -5.56 9.11
N ALA A 11 -14.48 -4.37 9.68
CA ALA A 11 -15.68 -3.55 9.65
C ALA A 11 -15.96 -3.00 8.24
N ALA A 12 -14.95 -2.50 7.52
CA ALA A 12 -15.03 -2.11 6.12
C ALA A 12 -15.48 -3.29 5.24
N ARG A 13 -14.90 -4.47 5.45
CA ARG A 13 -15.27 -5.70 4.77
C ARG A 13 -16.73 -6.13 5.03
N THR A 14 -17.23 -5.94 6.26
CA THR A 14 -18.61 -6.27 6.64
C THR A 14 -19.59 -5.23 6.10
N ALA A 15 -19.17 -3.97 5.99
CA ALA A 15 -20.00 -2.86 5.51
C ALA A 15 -19.92 -2.64 3.98
N LYS A 16 -19.08 -3.40 3.24
CA LYS A 16 -18.71 -3.13 1.83
C LYS A 16 -18.19 -1.69 1.60
N ASN A 17 -17.71 -1.01 2.63
CA ASN A 17 -17.21 0.36 2.62
C ASN A 17 -15.70 0.36 2.28
N ASP A 18 -15.36 -0.02 1.06
CA ASP A 18 -13.97 -0.22 0.63
C ASP A 18 -13.57 0.77 -0.49
N GLU A 19 -14.46 1.75 -0.77
CA GLU A 19 -14.24 2.78 -1.78
C GLU A 19 -13.64 4.03 -1.17
N PHE A 20 -12.36 4.24 -1.47
CA PHE A 20 -11.57 5.39 -1.05
C PHE A 20 -11.06 6.12 -2.28
N TYR A 21 -11.50 7.36 -2.49
CA TYR A 21 -11.10 8.18 -3.63
C TYR A 21 -9.80 8.90 -3.35
N THR A 22 -8.76 8.54 -4.09
CA THR A 22 -7.41 9.11 -3.97
C THR A 22 -7.41 10.58 -4.40
N GLN A 23 -6.69 11.43 -3.69
CA GLN A 23 -6.61 12.85 -4.01
C GLN A 23 -5.64 13.10 -5.17
N TRP A 24 -5.94 14.11 -5.98
CA TRP A 24 -5.16 14.51 -7.16
C TRP A 24 -3.67 14.68 -6.84
N ALA A 25 -3.36 15.42 -5.78
CA ALA A 25 -1.98 15.70 -5.38
C ALA A 25 -1.17 14.45 -5.02
N ASP A 26 -1.80 13.38 -4.52
CA ASP A 26 -1.12 12.13 -4.22
C ASP A 26 -0.83 11.33 -5.49
N ILE A 27 -1.72 11.37 -6.48
CA ILE A 27 -1.52 10.77 -7.81
C ILE A 27 -0.40 11.49 -8.54
N GLU A 28 -0.48 12.82 -8.62
CA GLU A 28 0.48 13.66 -9.30
C GLU A 28 1.90 13.49 -8.75
N ARG A 29 2.05 13.46 -7.42
CA ARG A 29 3.35 13.27 -6.76
C ARG A 29 3.97 11.92 -7.11
N GLU A 30 3.18 10.87 -7.12
CA GLU A 30 3.67 9.52 -7.42
C GLU A 30 4.04 9.38 -8.90
N VAL A 31 3.16 9.83 -9.80
CA VAL A 31 3.35 9.76 -11.25
C VAL A 31 4.56 10.61 -11.68
N ASN A 32 4.71 11.81 -11.13
CA ASN A 32 5.86 12.67 -11.43
C ASN A 32 7.19 12.01 -11.06
N ALA A 33 7.24 11.24 -9.98
CA ALA A 33 8.47 10.54 -9.61
C ALA A 33 8.86 9.43 -10.62
N TYR A 34 7.91 8.84 -11.30
CA TYR A 34 8.19 7.91 -12.40
C TYR A 34 8.69 8.65 -13.64
N LEU A 35 8.04 9.78 -14.00
CA LEU A 35 8.44 10.61 -15.14
C LEU A 35 9.80 11.30 -14.94
N GLU A 36 10.14 11.68 -13.72
CA GLU A 36 11.47 12.21 -13.37
C GLU A 36 12.57 11.17 -13.59
N PHE A 37 12.28 9.91 -13.35
CA PHE A 37 13.21 8.81 -13.51
C PHE A 37 13.29 8.31 -14.97
N ASP A 38 12.14 8.14 -15.60
CA ASP A 38 11.98 7.75 -17.00
C ASP A 38 10.88 8.61 -17.67
N PRO A 39 11.25 9.66 -18.42
CA PRO A 39 10.27 10.53 -19.08
C PRO A 39 9.37 9.81 -20.09
N ASP A 40 9.77 8.64 -20.56
CA ASP A 40 9.03 7.85 -21.55
C ASP A 40 8.27 6.66 -20.92
N VAL A 41 8.19 6.57 -19.58
CA VAL A 41 7.57 5.45 -18.85
C VAL A 41 6.14 5.16 -19.33
N PHE A 42 5.40 6.17 -19.75
CA PHE A 42 4.02 6.08 -20.25
C PHE A 42 3.88 6.19 -21.77
N ARG A 43 4.95 6.57 -22.48
CA ARG A 43 4.91 6.80 -23.92
C ARG A 43 4.53 5.53 -24.67
N ASP A 44 3.52 5.66 -25.57
CA ASP A 44 2.96 4.57 -26.38
C ASP A 44 2.42 3.38 -25.57
N LYS A 45 2.09 3.59 -24.28
CA LYS A 45 1.53 2.58 -23.40
C LYS A 45 0.00 2.58 -23.40
N VAL A 46 -0.54 1.40 -23.17
CA VAL A 46 -1.94 1.19 -22.81
C VAL A 46 -2.04 1.15 -21.30
N ILE A 47 -2.76 2.11 -20.70
CA ILE A 47 -3.00 2.18 -19.26
C ILE A 47 -4.41 1.67 -18.96
N LEU A 48 -4.52 0.78 -17.97
CA LEU A 48 -5.80 0.34 -17.43
C LEU A 48 -5.96 0.86 -15.99
N LEU A 49 -7.11 1.47 -15.75
CA LEU A 49 -7.59 1.97 -14.46
C LEU A 49 -8.83 1.15 -14.04
N PRO A 50 -8.66 -0.08 -13.52
CA PRO A 50 -9.80 -0.89 -13.12
C PRO A 50 -10.44 -0.35 -11.84
N CYS A 51 -11.75 -0.31 -11.78
CA CYS A 51 -12.55 0.24 -10.68
C CYS A 51 -12.49 1.78 -10.55
N ASP A 52 -12.17 2.48 -11.62
CA ASP A 52 -11.99 3.94 -11.66
C ASP A 52 -12.98 4.61 -12.62
N ASP A 53 -14.20 4.87 -12.15
CA ASP A 53 -15.21 5.58 -12.95
C ASP A 53 -14.75 7.02 -13.21
N PRO A 54 -14.69 7.51 -14.47
CA PRO A 54 -14.26 8.86 -14.81
C PRO A 54 -15.09 9.98 -14.15
N GLU A 55 -16.32 9.73 -13.77
CA GLU A 55 -17.14 10.70 -13.07
C GLU A 55 -16.61 10.99 -11.65
N TRP A 56 -16.07 9.96 -10.98
CA TRP A 56 -15.69 10.01 -9.57
C TRP A 56 -14.17 9.95 -9.36
N SER A 57 -13.46 9.14 -10.16
CA SER A 57 -12.04 8.86 -9.96
C SER A 57 -11.15 9.99 -10.44
N ASN A 58 -10.26 10.43 -9.56
CA ASN A 58 -9.18 11.34 -9.93
C ASN A 58 -8.11 10.66 -10.80
N PHE A 59 -7.97 9.33 -10.77
CA PHE A 59 -7.05 8.61 -11.68
C PHE A 59 -7.49 8.77 -13.13
N ALA A 60 -8.77 8.49 -13.42
CA ALA A 60 -9.28 8.61 -14.78
C ALA A 60 -9.16 10.04 -15.31
N LYS A 61 -9.52 11.04 -14.49
CA LYS A 61 -9.39 12.47 -14.83
C LYS A 61 -7.94 12.88 -15.05
N PHE A 62 -7.03 12.43 -14.18
CA PHE A 62 -5.60 12.76 -14.25
C PHE A 62 -4.96 12.24 -15.54
N PHE A 63 -5.15 10.95 -15.84
CA PHE A 63 -4.55 10.35 -17.04
C PHE A 63 -5.23 10.82 -18.33
N ALA A 64 -6.53 11.17 -18.31
CA ALA A 64 -7.20 11.76 -19.45
C ALA A 64 -6.68 13.18 -19.73
N LEU A 65 -6.48 14.01 -18.69
CA LEU A 65 -5.92 15.36 -18.84
C LEU A 65 -4.50 15.34 -19.43
N HIS A 66 -3.67 14.39 -18.96
CA HIS A 66 -2.28 14.27 -19.41
C HIS A 66 -2.08 13.26 -20.56
N PHE A 67 -3.16 12.85 -21.22
CA PHE A 67 -3.11 11.81 -22.25
C PHE A 67 -2.11 12.12 -23.36
N VAL A 68 -2.14 13.34 -23.87
CA VAL A 68 -1.25 13.81 -24.95
C VAL A 68 0.15 14.06 -24.42
N ASP A 69 0.27 14.70 -23.27
CA ASP A 69 1.57 15.06 -22.67
C ASP A 69 2.42 13.83 -22.34
N PHE A 70 1.79 12.79 -21.79
CA PHE A 70 2.46 11.51 -21.51
C PHE A 70 2.65 10.64 -22.75
N GLY A 71 2.06 11.04 -23.88
CA GLY A 71 2.11 10.30 -25.14
C GLY A 71 1.46 8.94 -25.05
N LEU A 72 0.36 8.80 -24.32
CA LEU A 72 -0.35 7.52 -24.16
C LEU A 72 -0.84 6.99 -25.50
N LYS A 73 -0.81 5.67 -25.68
CA LYS A 73 -1.44 5.01 -26.82
C LYS A 73 -2.94 4.87 -26.60
N LYS A 74 -3.33 4.46 -25.40
CA LYS A 74 -4.72 4.19 -25.02
C LYS A 74 -4.89 4.27 -23.51
N LEU A 75 -5.99 4.84 -23.05
CA LEU A 75 -6.42 4.81 -21.66
C LEU A 75 -7.72 4.03 -21.58
N ILE A 76 -7.77 3.04 -20.69
CA ILE A 76 -8.96 2.23 -20.41
C ILE A 76 -9.29 2.43 -18.94
N SER A 77 -10.55 2.76 -18.64
CA SER A 77 -11.07 2.82 -17.29
C SER A 77 -12.30 1.94 -17.17
N THR A 78 -12.54 1.33 -16.01
CA THR A 78 -13.76 0.57 -15.77
C THR A 78 -14.43 1.01 -14.47
N SER A 79 -15.75 1.02 -14.45
CA SER A 79 -16.52 1.20 -13.23
C SER A 79 -17.10 -0.11 -12.73
N PHE A 80 -17.40 -0.15 -11.44
CA PHE A 80 -18.16 -1.22 -10.84
C PHE A 80 -19.66 -0.89 -10.91
N ALA A 81 -20.51 -1.92 -11.12
CA ALA A 81 -21.95 -1.70 -11.19
C ALA A 81 -22.50 -1.12 -9.89
N PRO A 82 -23.37 -0.08 -9.93
CA PRO A 82 -23.90 0.56 -8.72
C PRO A 82 -24.51 -0.40 -7.71
N ASP A 83 -25.32 -1.37 -8.14
CA ASP A 83 -25.94 -2.33 -7.23
C ASP A 83 -24.94 -3.34 -6.60
N SER A 84 -23.70 -3.36 -7.07
CA SER A 84 -22.64 -4.21 -6.56
C SER A 84 -21.77 -3.53 -5.50
N ASN A 85 -21.97 -2.22 -5.24
CA ASN A 85 -21.21 -1.47 -4.24
C ASN A 85 -22.15 -0.66 -3.30
N VAL A 86 -21.60 -0.13 -2.20
CA VAL A 86 -22.38 0.63 -1.20
C VAL A 86 -22.74 2.03 -1.70
N ALA A 87 -21.83 2.67 -2.43
CA ALA A 87 -22.06 3.99 -3.01
C ALA A 87 -23.21 3.95 -4.04
N GLY A 88 -23.44 2.81 -4.66
CA GLY A 88 -24.56 2.60 -5.58
C GLY A 88 -25.94 2.75 -4.97
N ALA A 89 -26.07 2.67 -3.63
CA ALA A 89 -27.34 3.00 -2.95
C ALA A 89 -27.77 4.46 -3.19
N PHE A 90 -26.80 5.35 -3.44
CA PHE A 90 -27.01 6.79 -3.71
C PHE A 90 -26.90 7.12 -5.20
N TYR A 91 -26.64 6.13 -6.05
CA TYR A 91 -26.53 6.34 -7.49
C TYR A 91 -27.89 6.72 -8.08
N SER A 92 -27.89 7.82 -8.81
CA SER A 92 -29.00 8.24 -9.68
C SER A 92 -28.39 8.68 -11.02
N PRO A 93 -28.85 8.13 -12.16
CA PRO A 93 -28.35 8.56 -13.45
C PRO A 93 -28.48 10.07 -13.61
N THR A 94 -27.45 10.72 -14.14
CA THR A 94 -27.50 12.15 -14.45
C THR A 94 -28.38 12.42 -15.68
N LEU A 95 -28.78 13.68 -15.86
CA LEU A 95 -29.48 14.08 -17.09
C LEU A 95 -28.64 13.85 -18.34
N PHE A 96 -27.32 14.03 -18.25
CA PHE A 96 -26.40 13.79 -19.37
C PHE A 96 -26.32 12.29 -19.68
N GLU A 97 -26.24 11.44 -18.66
CA GLU A 97 -26.24 10.00 -18.84
C GLU A 97 -27.54 9.50 -19.48
N THR A 98 -28.69 9.97 -18.99
CA THR A 98 -30.01 9.58 -19.51
C THR A 98 -30.28 10.11 -20.93
N ALA A 99 -29.60 11.18 -21.34
CA ALA A 99 -29.68 11.74 -22.68
C ALA A 99 -28.76 11.03 -23.70
N ASP A 100 -27.79 10.23 -23.22
CA ASP A 100 -26.88 9.48 -24.11
C ASP A 100 -27.65 8.37 -24.85
N PRO A 101 -27.52 8.25 -26.18
CA PRO A 101 -28.16 7.17 -26.95
C PRO A 101 -27.78 5.75 -26.48
N LYS A 102 -26.67 5.58 -25.79
CA LYS A 102 -26.21 4.29 -25.24
C LYS A 102 -26.86 3.95 -23.88
N PHE A 103 -27.59 4.90 -23.28
CA PHE A 103 -28.21 4.69 -21.97
C PHE A 103 -29.23 3.55 -22.03
N ASP A 104 -29.09 2.61 -21.09
CA ASP A 104 -30.02 1.49 -20.90
C ASP A 104 -30.37 1.38 -19.40
N ALA A 105 -31.61 1.75 -19.07
CA ALA A 105 -32.10 1.75 -17.70
C ALA A 105 -32.06 0.37 -17.03
N SER A 106 -32.08 -0.72 -17.81
CA SER A 106 -31.95 -2.09 -17.29
C SER A 106 -30.52 -2.47 -16.93
N LYS A 107 -29.54 -1.87 -17.60
CA LYS A 107 -28.12 -2.18 -17.43
C LYS A 107 -27.42 -1.25 -16.45
N THR A 108 -27.81 0.03 -16.43
CA THR A 108 -27.08 1.08 -15.72
C THR A 108 -26.81 0.82 -14.24
N ARG A 109 -27.60 -0.03 -13.58
CA ARG A 109 -27.40 -0.43 -12.18
C ARG A 109 -26.70 -1.79 -12.01
N LEU A 110 -26.83 -2.69 -12.97
CA LEU A 110 -26.41 -4.09 -12.87
C LEU A 110 -25.07 -4.35 -13.56
N ASN A 111 -24.71 -3.52 -14.54
CA ASN A 111 -23.50 -3.70 -15.33
C ASN A 111 -22.47 -2.60 -14.99
N GLY A 112 -21.21 -2.98 -14.95
CA GLY A 112 -20.11 -2.04 -14.98
C GLY A 112 -20.04 -1.33 -16.33
N LYS A 113 -19.24 -0.28 -16.42
CA LYS A 113 -18.96 0.44 -17.66
C LYS A 113 -17.47 0.35 -17.99
N LYS A 114 -17.16 0.34 -19.27
CA LYS A 114 -15.82 0.52 -19.80
C LYS A 114 -15.75 1.86 -20.51
N PHE A 115 -14.72 2.63 -20.26
CA PHE A 115 -14.40 3.91 -20.87
C PHE A 115 -13.06 3.79 -21.57
N VAL A 116 -12.97 4.33 -22.78
CA VAL A 116 -11.77 4.26 -23.62
C VAL A 116 -11.46 5.63 -24.19
N LEU A 117 -10.21 6.08 -24.03
CA LEU A 117 -9.66 7.23 -24.71
C LEU A 117 -8.53 6.77 -25.62
N GLU A 118 -8.59 7.10 -26.89
CA GLU A 118 -7.56 6.85 -27.89
C GLU A 118 -7.09 8.18 -28.50
N ARG A 119 -6.06 8.15 -29.35
CA ARG A 119 -5.55 9.33 -30.08
C ARG A 119 -6.50 9.76 -31.20
N LYS A 120 -7.76 10.03 -30.84
CA LYS A 120 -8.81 10.45 -31.79
C LYS A 120 -9.56 11.61 -31.14
N ASP A 121 -9.59 12.73 -31.82
CA ASP A 121 -10.47 13.85 -31.53
C ASP A 121 -11.87 13.51 -32.10
N LEU A 122 -12.78 13.15 -31.21
CA LEU A 122 -14.13 12.69 -31.57
C LEU A 122 -15.12 13.86 -31.66
N ASN A 123 -14.89 14.92 -30.88
CA ASN A 123 -15.75 16.10 -30.82
C ASN A 123 -15.34 17.19 -31.86
N GLY A 124 -14.11 17.09 -32.45
CA GLY A 124 -13.62 17.98 -33.48
C GLY A 124 -13.10 19.33 -32.96
N ASP A 125 -12.75 19.43 -31.65
CA ASP A 125 -12.26 20.66 -31.06
C ASP A 125 -10.73 20.85 -31.19
N GLY A 126 -10.03 19.85 -31.74
CA GLY A 126 -8.58 19.87 -31.97
C GLY A 126 -7.74 19.39 -30.79
N VAL A 127 -8.35 18.90 -29.70
CA VAL A 127 -7.68 18.44 -28.49
C VAL A 127 -8.22 17.07 -28.09
N VAL A 128 -7.35 16.12 -27.82
CA VAL A 128 -7.77 14.81 -27.25
C VAL A 128 -7.77 14.89 -25.73
N ASN A 129 -8.95 14.76 -25.11
CA ASN A 129 -9.15 14.89 -23.68
C ASN A 129 -10.32 14.02 -23.18
N ILE A 130 -10.79 14.29 -21.94
CA ILE A 130 -11.87 13.52 -21.31
C ILE A 130 -13.21 13.57 -22.09
N ASP A 131 -13.43 14.60 -22.89
CA ASP A 131 -14.65 14.77 -23.69
C ASP A 131 -14.69 13.84 -24.90
N ASP A 132 -13.54 13.21 -25.26
CA ASP A 132 -13.40 12.19 -26.29
C ASP A 132 -13.50 10.76 -25.76
N LEU A 133 -13.88 10.58 -24.50
CA LEU A 133 -14.08 9.25 -23.94
C LEU A 133 -15.26 8.53 -24.58
N GLU A 134 -14.98 7.38 -25.19
CA GLU A 134 -16.03 6.44 -25.59
C GLU A 134 -16.35 5.51 -24.42
N TRP A 135 -17.62 5.20 -24.22
CA TRP A 135 -18.03 4.26 -23.19
C TRP A 135 -19.03 3.22 -23.67
N GLU A 136 -19.04 2.08 -23.00
CA GLU A 136 -20.00 1.00 -23.22
C GLU A 136 -20.24 0.23 -21.93
N TYR A 137 -21.40 -0.45 -21.83
CA TYR A 137 -21.63 -1.37 -20.71
C TYR A 137 -20.78 -2.63 -20.85
N LEU A 138 -20.16 -3.04 -19.74
CA LEU A 138 -19.61 -4.38 -19.59
C LEU A 138 -20.76 -5.40 -19.55
N GLN A 139 -20.47 -6.66 -19.85
CA GLN A 139 -21.46 -7.73 -19.73
C GLN A 139 -21.71 -8.12 -18.27
N GLY A 140 -20.68 -7.99 -17.42
CA GLY A 140 -20.73 -8.21 -15.98
C GLY A 140 -20.76 -6.92 -15.19
N ASN A 141 -20.62 -7.08 -13.87
CA ASN A 141 -20.67 -5.97 -12.91
C ASN A 141 -19.37 -5.16 -12.83
N GLY A 142 -18.34 -5.45 -13.64
CA GLY A 142 -17.04 -4.77 -13.60
C GLY A 142 -16.05 -5.34 -12.58
N ASP A 143 -16.31 -6.51 -12.00
CA ASP A 143 -15.35 -7.19 -11.12
C ASP A 143 -14.04 -7.47 -11.89
N PHE A 144 -12.89 -7.04 -11.35
CA PHE A 144 -11.59 -7.22 -11.99
C PHE A 144 -11.25 -8.69 -12.28
N ARG A 145 -11.85 -9.63 -11.54
CA ARG A 145 -11.65 -11.07 -11.73
C ARG A 145 -12.48 -11.65 -12.88
N SER A 146 -13.40 -10.89 -13.45
CA SER A 146 -14.18 -11.35 -14.60
C SER A 146 -13.27 -11.59 -15.81
N ALA A 147 -13.69 -12.49 -16.70
CA ALA A 147 -12.95 -12.75 -17.93
C ALA A 147 -12.83 -11.50 -18.82
N GLU A 148 -13.85 -10.65 -18.78
CA GLU A 148 -13.91 -9.41 -19.54
C GLU A 148 -12.88 -8.38 -19.06
N VAL A 149 -12.82 -8.09 -17.76
CA VAL A 149 -11.82 -7.16 -17.20
C VAL A 149 -10.41 -7.76 -17.22
N THR A 150 -10.30 -9.10 -17.09
CA THR A 150 -9.02 -9.81 -17.25
C THR A 150 -8.48 -9.63 -18.67
N ALA A 151 -9.33 -9.69 -19.70
CA ALA A 151 -8.90 -9.43 -21.08
C ALA A 151 -8.39 -7.98 -21.26
N LEU A 152 -8.99 -6.99 -20.59
CA LEU A 152 -8.49 -5.61 -20.59
C LEU A 152 -7.14 -5.49 -19.89
N ARG A 153 -6.91 -6.23 -18.79
CA ARG A 153 -5.60 -6.31 -18.14
C ARG A 153 -4.54 -6.88 -19.09
N ASP A 154 -4.89 -7.94 -19.81
CA ASP A 154 -3.95 -8.61 -20.74
C ASP A 154 -3.63 -7.75 -21.97
N GLU A 155 -4.49 -6.78 -22.31
CA GLU A 155 -4.23 -5.73 -23.30
C GLU A 155 -3.32 -4.62 -22.75
N ALA A 156 -3.37 -4.36 -21.44
CA ALA A 156 -2.71 -3.22 -20.81
C ALA A 156 -1.21 -3.46 -20.59
N ASP A 157 -0.40 -2.42 -20.83
CA ASP A 157 1.01 -2.39 -20.43
C ASP A 157 1.15 -2.10 -18.92
N ILE A 158 0.28 -1.20 -18.39
CA ILE A 158 0.38 -0.71 -17.02
C ILE A 158 -1.02 -0.65 -16.40
N VAL A 159 -1.16 -1.15 -15.18
CA VAL A 159 -2.36 -0.98 -14.34
C VAL A 159 -2.06 0.01 -13.22
N ILE A 160 -2.87 1.07 -13.12
CA ILE A 160 -2.75 2.08 -12.06
C ILE A 160 -4.12 2.27 -11.41
N THR A 161 -4.24 2.11 -10.09
CA THR A 161 -5.53 2.23 -9.41
C THR A 161 -5.39 2.21 -7.88
N ASN A 162 -6.47 2.55 -7.22
CA ASN A 162 -6.67 2.26 -5.79
C ASN A 162 -7.65 1.08 -5.66
N PRO A 163 -7.18 -0.17 -5.61
CA PRO A 163 -8.07 -1.32 -5.49
C PRO A 163 -8.73 -1.37 -4.11
N PRO A 164 -9.90 -2.02 -3.98
CA PRO A 164 -10.51 -2.25 -2.67
C PRO A 164 -9.51 -2.91 -1.71
N PHE A 165 -9.25 -2.29 -0.55
CA PHE A 165 -8.23 -2.77 0.40
C PHE A 165 -8.46 -4.20 0.88
N SER A 166 -9.72 -4.62 1.00
CA SER A 166 -10.09 -6.00 1.37
C SER A 166 -9.69 -7.02 0.30
N LEU A 167 -9.59 -6.59 -0.95
CA LEU A 167 -9.25 -7.40 -2.11
C LEU A 167 -7.79 -7.22 -2.59
N PHE A 168 -6.96 -6.50 -1.83
CA PHE A 168 -5.57 -6.19 -2.24
C PHE A 168 -4.77 -7.44 -2.64
N ARG A 169 -4.83 -8.51 -1.85
CA ARG A 169 -4.07 -9.74 -2.16
C ARG A 169 -4.57 -10.46 -3.42
N PRO A 170 -5.88 -10.76 -3.59
CA PRO A 170 -6.41 -11.26 -4.85
C PRO A 170 -6.08 -10.36 -6.06
N PHE A 171 -6.15 -9.03 -5.87
CA PHE A 171 -5.81 -8.07 -6.92
C PHE A 171 -4.34 -8.15 -7.32
N LEU A 172 -3.44 -8.23 -6.33
CA LEU A 172 -2.01 -8.40 -6.57
C LEU A 172 -1.71 -9.71 -7.32
N THR A 173 -2.36 -10.82 -6.94
CA THR A 173 -2.24 -12.09 -7.66
C THR A 173 -2.66 -11.95 -9.11
N TRP A 174 -3.81 -11.32 -9.37
CA TRP A 174 -4.33 -11.05 -10.70
C TRP A 174 -3.35 -10.22 -11.54
N LEU A 175 -2.68 -9.21 -10.98
CA LEU A 175 -1.65 -8.43 -11.68
C LEU A 175 -0.43 -9.27 -12.07
N PHE A 176 0.06 -10.12 -11.16
CA PHE A 176 1.22 -10.97 -11.45
C PHE A 176 0.92 -12.09 -12.45
N GLU A 177 -0.31 -12.60 -12.50
CA GLU A 177 -0.75 -13.55 -13.52
C GLU A 177 -0.71 -12.92 -14.92
N GLY A 178 -1.12 -11.66 -15.07
CA GLY A 178 -1.04 -10.90 -16.30
C GLY A 178 0.37 -10.44 -16.68
N ARG A 179 1.35 -10.54 -15.77
CA ARG A 179 2.70 -10.00 -15.91
C ARG A 179 2.73 -8.50 -16.22
N THR A 180 1.68 -7.80 -15.84
CA THR A 180 1.47 -6.38 -16.12
C THR A 180 2.32 -5.52 -15.20
N LYS A 181 2.82 -4.40 -15.70
CA LYS A 181 3.38 -3.34 -14.85
C LYS A 181 2.26 -2.70 -14.05
N PHE A 182 2.57 -2.22 -12.84
CA PHE A 182 1.52 -1.62 -12.01
C PHE A 182 2.04 -0.59 -11.02
N SER A 183 1.14 0.32 -10.63
CA SER A 183 1.28 1.17 -9.46
C SER A 183 -0.07 1.24 -8.74
N ILE A 184 -0.18 0.67 -7.54
CA ILE A 184 -1.44 0.51 -6.81
C ILE A 184 -1.32 0.95 -5.36
N ILE A 185 -2.43 1.44 -4.81
CA ILE A 185 -2.50 1.81 -3.40
C ILE A 185 -2.89 0.59 -2.55
N GLY A 186 -2.26 0.45 -1.40
CA GLY A 186 -2.57 -0.62 -0.46
C GLY A 186 -2.02 -0.35 0.93
N SER A 187 -2.29 -1.26 1.85
CA SER A 187 -1.75 -1.16 3.20
C SER A 187 -0.25 -1.43 3.23
N GLY A 188 0.52 -0.58 3.90
CA GLY A 188 1.94 -0.82 4.16
C GLY A 188 2.21 -2.10 4.94
N ASN A 189 1.25 -2.56 5.75
CA ASN A 189 1.34 -3.83 6.46
C ASN A 189 1.13 -5.06 5.55
N ALA A 190 0.73 -4.88 4.29
CA ALA A 190 0.56 -5.99 3.37
C ALA A 190 1.85 -6.84 3.23
N VAL A 191 3.02 -6.24 3.39
CA VAL A 191 4.30 -6.95 3.40
C VAL A 191 4.38 -8.06 4.45
N THR A 192 3.55 -8.02 5.50
CA THR A 192 3.53 -9.07 6.53
C THR A 192 2.86 -10.37 6.09
N PHE A 193 2.16 -10.38 4.97
CA PHE A 193 1.64 -11.59 4.34
C PHE A 193 2.73 -12.30 3.54
N LYS A 194 2.78 -13.62 3.65
CA LYS A 194 3.84 -14.45 3.04
C LYS A 194 3.91 -14.31 1.52
N ASP A 195 2.77 -14.30 0.86
CA ASP A 195 2.61 -14.13 -0.59
C ASP A 195 3.13 -12.76 -1.07
N VAL A 196 2.73 -11.68 -0.39
CA VAL A 196 3.19 -10.32 -0.70
C VAL A 196 4.70 -10.19 -0.45
N PHE A 197 5.18 -10.67 0.71
CA PHE A 197 6.59 -10.61 1.05
C PHE A 197 7.48 -11.35 0.03
N ALA A 198 7.00 -12.46 -0.52
CA ALA A 198 7.74 -13.21 -1.53
C ALA A 198 8.02 -12.36 -2.79
N HIS A 199 7.11 -11.49 -3.19
CA HIS A 199 7.34 -10.56 -4.30
C HIS A 199 8.34 -9.46 -3.94
N VAL A 200 8.25 -8.90 -2.72
CA VAL A 200 9.19 -7.87 -2.25
C VAL A 200 10.61 -8.44 -2.14
N LYS A 201 10.77 -9.60 -1.48
CA LYS A 201 12.07 -10.29 -1.37
C LYS A 201 12.69 -10.61 -2.74
N ALA A 202 11.87 -11.05 -3.69
CA ALA A 202 12.31 -11.37 -5.04
C ALA A 202 12.53 -10.13 -5.94
N ASN A 203 12.43 -8.93 -5.38
CA ASN A 203 12.58 -7.67 -6.10
C ASN A 203 11.65 -7.56 -7.32
N ARG A 204 10.40 -8.05 -7.19
CA ARG A 204 9.36 -8.00 -8.22
C ARG A 204 8.32 -6.92 -7.96
N MET A 205 8.30 -6.37 -6.75
CA MET A 205 7.53 -5.19 -6.35
C MET A 205 8.20 -4.49 -5.18
N TRP A 206 7.93 -3.22 -5.05
CA TRP A 206 8.49 -2.34 -4.02
C TRP A 206 7.53 -1.23 -3.65
N LYS A 207 7.91 -0.40 -2.69
CA LYS A 207 7.16 0.80 -2.33
C LYS A 207 7.29 1.85 -3.43
N GLY A 208 6.23 2.60 -3.67
CA GLY A 208 6.28 3.76 -4.53
C GLY A 208 7.17 4.88 -3.99
N ALA A 209 7.36 5.90 -4.78
CA ALA A 209 8.20 7.05 -4.45
C ALA A 209 7.64 7.86 -3.28
N THR A 210 6.32 7.83 -3.07
CA THR A 210 5.64 8.50 -1.97
C THR A 210 5.66 7.61 -0.74
N GLY A 211 6.51 7.91 0.25
CA GLY A 211 6.68 7.10 1.45
C GLY A 211 5.48 7.08 2.41
N ASN A 212 5.46 6.14 3.35
CA ASN A 212 4.39 5.97 4.35
C ASN A 212 4.13 7.21 5.23
N SER A 213 5.07 8.15 5.29
CA SER A 213 4.94 9.41 6.04
C SER A 213 4.12 10.47 5.32
N SER A 214 3.67 10.21 4.10
CA SER A 214 2.98 11.22 3.26
C SER A 214 1.54 11.49 3.67
N ASP A 215 1.02 10.83 4.71
CA ASP A 215 -0.32 11.09 5.25
C ASP A 215 -1.40 11.16 4.14
N MET A 216 -1.53 10.10 3.34
CA MET A 216 -2.50 10.06 2.24
C MET A 216 -3.91 10.30 2.75
N VAL A 217 -4.62 11.20 2.10
CA VAL A 217 -6.01 11.54 2.37
C VAL A 217 -6.90 10.98 1.27
N PHE A 218 -8.06 10.46 1.67
CA PHE A 218 -9.03 9.87 0.76
C PHE A 218 -10.39 10.51 0.93
N GLY A 219 -11.07 10.77 -0.17
CA GLY A 219 -12.49 11.07 -0.17
C GLY A 219 -13.30 9.79 0.07
N VAL A 220 -14.34 9.88 0.84
CA VAL A 220 -15.36 8.82 1.02
C VAL A 220 -16.74 9.41 0.81
N PRO A 221 -17.68 8.69 0.18
CA PRO A 221 -19.04 9.19 -0.02
C PRO A 221 -19.70 9.60 1.29
N LYS A 222 -20.57 10.59 1.23
CA LYS A 222 -21.36 11.04 2.40
C LYS A 222 -22.12 9.88 3.03
N GLY A 223 -22.13 9.84 4.37
CA GLY A 223 -22.82 8.79 5.13
C GLY A 223 -21.98 7.56 5.44
N VAL A 224 -20.76 7.48 4.90
CA VAL A 224 -19.78 6.44 5.30
C VAL A 224 -19.20 6.82 6.66
N GLU A 225 -19.20 5.89 7.60
CA GLU A 225 -18.63 6.11 8.92
C GLU A 225 -17.10 6.19 8.87
N ILE A 226 -16.54 7.31 9.29
CA ILE A 226 -15.11 7.55 9.45
C ILE A 226 -14.79 7.96 10.88
N LYS A 227 -13.59 7.60 11.35
CA LYS A 227 -13.14 7.96 12.69
C LYS A 227 -12.98 9.47 12.82
N ALA A 228 -13.49 10.05 13.89
CA ALA A 228 -13.35 11.47 14.18
C ALA A 228 -11.89 11.96 14.17
N ALA A 229 -10.94 11.16 14.69
CA ALA A 229 -9.52 11.49 14.69
C ALA A 229 -8.91 11.54 13.27
N ASP A 230 -9.31 10.63 12.37
CA ASP A 230 -8.83 10.59 10.99
C ASP A 230 -9.44 11.71 10.15
N ARG A 231 -10.74 12.03 10.39
CA ARG A 231 -11.41 13.22 9.83
C ARG A 231 -10.70 14.51 10.26
N ALA A 232 -10.51 14.72 11.56
CA ALA A 232 -9.85 15.91 12.08
C ALA A 232 -8.41 16.07 11.57
N LYS A 233 -7.73 14.95 11.22
CA LYS A 233 -6.42 15.01 10.62
C LYS A 233 -6.49 15.37 9.15
N ALA A 234 -7.45 14.85 8.39
CA ALA A 234 -7.70 15.24 7.00
C ALA A 234 -8.00 16.73 6.89
N GLU A 235 -8.86 17.27 7.76
CA GLU A 235 -9.17 18.71 7.83
C GLU A 235 -7.92 19.56 8.06
N ARG A 236 -7.03 19.16 8.99
CA ARG A 236 -5.75 19.86 9.23
C ARG A 236 -4.79 19.81 8.05
N LEU A 237 -4.91 18.80 7.19
CA LEU A 237 -4.16 18.65 5.94
C LEU A 237 -4.78 19.43 4.77
N GLY A 238 -5.85 20.19 5.01
CA GLY A 238 -6.51 21.04 4.01
C GLY A 238 -7.67 20.37 3.26
N TYR A 239 -8.20 19.27 3.78
CA TYR A 239 -9.34 18.54 3.20
C TYR A 239 -10.56 18.56 4.12
N PRO A 240 -11.27 19.71 4.24
CA PRO A 240 -12.55 19.77 4.93
C PRO A 240 -13.62 19.01 4.13
N SER A 241 -14.64 18.50 4.81
CA SER A 241 -15.81 17.88 4.15
C SER A 241 -16.45 18.85 3.15
N ASP A 242 -16.81 18.36 1.97
CA ASP A 242 -17.53 19.11 0.93
C ASP A 242 -18.94 18.53 0.67
N GLU A 243 -19.60 18.91 -0.41
CA GLU A 243 -20.96 18.46 -0.73
C GLU A 243 -21.02 16.96 -1.12
N LYS A 244 -19.95 16.43 -1.73
CA LYS A 244 -19.88 15.06 -2.26
C LYS A 244 -19.20 14.10 -1.30
N PHE A 245 -18.13 14.56 -0.64
CA PHE A 245 -17.23 13.72 0.13
C PHE A 245 -17.04 14.18 1.58
N ASP A 246 -16.88 13.22 2.44
CA ASP A 246 -16.12 13.34 3.68
C ASP A 246 -14.69 12.89 3.41
N TYR A 247 -13.72 13.39 4.18
CA TYR A 247 -12.30 13.04 3.98
C TYR A 247 -11.75 12.32 5.19
N THR A 248 -10.95 11.29 4.92
CA THR A 248 -10.28 10.50 5.95
C THR A 248 -8.79 10.32 5.63
N ARG A 249 -7.97 10.37 6.66
CA ARG A 249 -6.55 10.04 6.54
C ARG A 249 -6.33 8.57 6.86
N LEU A 250 -5.72 7.83 5.96
CA LEU A 250 -5.31 6.44 6.18
C LEU A 250 -3.79 6.36 6.37
N GLY A 251 -3.34 6.43 7.63
CA GLY A 251 -1.92 6.54 7.98
C GLY A 251 -1.04 5.33 7.66
N ASN A 252 -1.61 4.30 7.06
CA ASN A 252 -0.88 3.11 6.65
C ASN A 252 -1.09 2.79 5.17
N ALA A 253 -1.75 3.69 4.42
CA ALA A 253 -1.85 3.59 2.98
C ALA A 253 -0.52 4.00 2.34
N CYS A 254 -0.13 3.30 1.30
CA CYS A 254 1.08 3.58 0.53
C CYS A 254 0.95 3.03 -0.88
N TRP A 255 1.80 3.49 -1.78
CA TRP A 255 1.93 2.92 -3.10
C TRP A 255 2.75 1.64 -3.10
N TRP A 256 2.30 0.67 -3.88
CA TRP A 256 3.01 -0.56 -4.22
C TRP A 256 3.16 -0.62 -5.74
N THR A 257 4.37 -0.84 -6.22
CA THR A 257 4.66 -0.72 -7.64
C THR A 257 5.73 -1.70 -8.11
N ASN A 258 5.80 -1.92 -9.41
CA ASN A 258 6.93 -2.50 -10.13
C ASN A 258 7.40 -1.58 -11.29
N LEU A 259 6.97 -0.29 -11.26
CA LEU A 259 7.57 0.78 -12.03
C LEU A 259 8.76 1.34 -11.25
N ASP A 260 9.88 1.56 -11.94
CA ASP A 260 11.09 2.07 -11.28
C ASP A 260 11.00 3.59 -11.02
N HIS A 261 11.74 4.06 -10.01
CA HIS A 261 11.78 5.47 -9.63
C HIS A 261 13.09 5.81 -8.90
N GLY A 262 13.50 7.08 -8.93
CA GLY A 262 14.80 7.54 -8.44
C GLY A 262 15.08 7.21 -6.97
N ARG A 263 14.09 7.34 -6.08
CA ARG A 263 14.28 7.07 -4.64
C ARG A 263 14.78 5.67 -4.32
N ARG A 264 14.47 4.70 -5.17
CA ARG A 264 14.89 3.32 -4.99
C ARG A 264 16.38 3.13 -5.21
N HIS A 265 17.02 4.08 -5.90
CA HIS A 265 18.45 4.08 -6.23
C HIS A 265 19.24 5.05 -5.33
N GLU A 266 18.58 5.79 -4.44
CA GLU A 266 19.25 6.66 -3.48
C GLU A 266 19.94 5.81 -2.39
N PRO A 267 21.26 5.91 -2.21
CA PRO A 267 21.95 5.20 -1.15
C PRO A 267 21.64 5.81 0.21
N LEU A 268 21.33 4.96 1.18
CA LEU A 268 21.23 5.39 2.57
C LEU A 268 22.62 5.82 3.07
N GLN A 269 22.69 7.02 3.65
CA GLN A 269 23.86 7.50 4.36
C GLN A 269 23.94 6.81 5.72
N LEU A 270 24.99 6.04 5.95
CA LEU A 270 25.15 5.21 7.14
C LEU A 270 26.37 5.67 7.94
N MET A 271 26.21 5.71 9.25
CA MET A 271 27.32 5.82 10.19
C MET A 271 27.88 4.43 10.54
N SER A 272 29.11 4.38 11.02
CA SER A 272 29.65 3.15 11.62
C SER A 272 28.83 2.76 12.86
N MET A 273 28.94 1.50 13.31
CA MET A 273 28.32 1.08 14.57
C MET A 273 28.83 1.93 15.75
N ALA A 274 30.11 2.17 15.80
CA ALA A 274 30.73 2.99 16.85
C ALA A 274 30.22 4.44 16.84
N ASP A 275 30.05 5.04 15.66
CA ASP A 275 29.53 6.39 15.53
C ASP A 275 28.03 6.46 15.90
N ASN A 276 27.23 5.46 15.54
CA ASN A 276 25.85 5.37 15.99
C ASN A 276 25.72 5.33 17.52
N LEU A 277 26.54 4.51 18.18
CA LEU A 277 26.56 4.44 19.64
C LEU A 277 27.01 5.75 20.31
N LYS A 278 27.82 6.54 19.64
CA LYS A 278 28.33 7.81 20.16
C LYS A 278 27.45 9.00 19.84
N PHE A 279 26.92 9.08 18.62
CA PHE A 279 26.34 10.30 18.07
C PHE A 279 24.87 10.19 17.68
N SER A 280 24.24 8.98 17.76
CA SER A 280 22.84 8.83 17.40
C SER A 280 21.96 9.84 18.15
N ARG A 281 20.99 10.41 17.44
CA ARG A 281 19.94 11.24 18.03
C ARG A 281 18.96 10.43 18.93
N HIS A 282 18.92 9.11 18.72
CA HIS A 282 18.06 8.19 19.47
C HIS A 282 18.73 7.80 20.78
N LYS A 283 18.06 8.12 21.92
CA LYS A 283 18.61 7.90 23.25
C LYS A 283 18.79 6.42 23.60
N ASP A 284 17.97 5.55 23.03
CA ASP A 284 17.98 4.09 23.18
C ASP A 284 19.03 3.38 22.29
N VAL A 285 19.66 4.12 21.38
CA VAL A 285 20.82 3.68 20.60
C VAL A 285 22.11 4.24 21.20
N ARG A 286 22.09 5.55 21.51
CA ARG A 286 23.28 6.23 22.01
C ARG A 286 23.69 5.73 23.39
N GLY A 287 24.92 5.22 23.48
CA GLY A 287 25.49 4.67 24.73
C GLY A 287 24.99 3.27 25.06
N SER A 288 24.28 2.59 24.14
CA SER A 288 23.74 1.25 24.34
C SER A 288 24.29 0.31 23.26
N GLU A 289 24.35 -0.98 23.56
CA GLU A 289 24.63 -2.00 22.53
C GLU A 289 23.37 -2.26 21.69
N TYR A 290 23.56 -2.66 20.42
CA TYR A 290 22.46 -3.17 19.59
C TYR A 290 21.97 -4.51 20.17
N PRO A 291 20.70 -4.63 20.62
CA PRO A 291 20.20 -5.88 21.18
C PRO A 291 20.23 -7.01 20.14
N ARG A 292 20.51 -8.23 20.59
CA ARG A 292 20.39 -9.43 19.75
C ARG A 292 19.07 -10.13 20.03
N TYR A 293 18.48 -10.70 18.98
CA TYR A 293 17.29 -11.54 19.15
C TYR A 293 17.70 -12.93 19.63
N ASP A 294 16.87 -13.49 20.50
CA ASP A 294 17.01 -14.87 20.99
C ASP A 294 16.50 -15.89 19.95
N ASN A 295 15.54 -15.50 19.12
CA ASN A 295 14.89 -16.39 18.16
C ASN A 295 15.29 -16.16 16.70
N PHE A 296 16.13 -15.19 16.40
CA PHE A 296 16.73 -14.95 15.10
C PHE A 296 18.20 -14.57 15.27
N ASP A 297 19.09 -15.09 14.41
CA ASP A 297 20.49 -14.65 14.42
C ASP A 297 20.65 -13.27 13.78
N ALA A 298 20.24 -12.24 14.50
CA ALA A 298 20.27 -10.85 14.04
C ALA A 298 20.30 -9.87 15.22
N ILE A 299 20.80 -8.66 14.95
CA ILE A 299 20.70 -7.51 15.87
C ILE A 299 19.41 -6.73 15.62
N ASP A 300 18.82 -6.12 16.67
CA ASP A 300 17.71 -5.17 16.52
C ASP A 300 18.22 -3.79 16.14
N VAL A 301 17.76 -3.30 15.01
CA VAL A 301 18.01 -1.92 14.58
C VAL A 301 16.66 -1.19 14.57
N SER A 302 16.36 -0.52 15.66
CA SER A 302 15.04 0.11 15.89
C SER A 302 14.75 1.29 14.96
N TYR A 303 15.79 1.93 14.37
CA TYR A 303 15.67 3.12 13.53
C TYR A 303 16.48 2.98 12.25
N ILE A 304 15.91 3.41 11.11
CA ILE A 304 16.53 3.29 9.79
C ILE A 304 17.83 4.09 9.71
N ASP A 305 17.87 5.26 10.31
CA ASP A 305 19.04 6.14 10.36
C ASP A 305 20.11 5.69 11.38
N ALA A 306 19.87 4.60 12.10
CA ALA A 306 20.83 3.95 12.97
C ALA A 306 21.30 2.57 12.41
N ILE A 307 21.03 2.27 11.13
CA ILE A 307 21.60 1.08 10.50
C ILE A 307 23.13 1.25 10.41
N PRO A 308 23.93 0.35 11.04
CA PRO A 308 25.37 0.46 11.00
C PRO A 308 25.94 0.12 9.60
N GLY A 309 26.81 1.00 9.13
CA GLY A 309 27.43 0.88 7.81
C GLY A 309 28.57 -0.12 7.74
N ASP A 310 29.09 -0.59 8.85
CA ASP A 310 30.22 -1.49 9.00
C ASP A 310 29.86 -2.86 9.62
N TYR A 311 28.56 -3.18 9.74
CA TYR A 311 28.11 -4.46 10.26
C TYR A 311 27.76 -5.44 9.14
N GLU A 312 28.47 -6.57 9.08
CA GLU A 312 28.29 -7.58 8.01
C GLU A 312 27.22 -8.63 8.32
N GLY A 313 26.74 -8.68 9.59
CA GLY A 313 25.74 -9.65 10.01
C GLY A 313 24.30 -9.27 9.62
N THR A 314 23.35 -10.11 10.01
CA THR A 314 21.92 -9.86 9.81
C THR A 314 21.39 -8.81 10.76
N MET A 315 20.59 -7.89 10.24
CA MET A 315 19.95 -6.80 10.98
C MET A 315 18.43 -6.88 10.84
N GLY A 316 17.72 -6.73 11.94
CA GLY A 316 16.26 -6.61 11.96
C GLY A 316 15.85 -5.14 11.96
N VAL A 317 15.30 -4.66 10.86
CA VAL A 317 14.90 -3.26 10.68
C VAL A 317 13.38 -3.10 10.66
N PRO A 318 12.83 -1.91 10.99
CA PRO A 318 11.39 -1.64 10.86
C PRO A 318 10.87 -1.87 9.43
N ILE A 319 9.58 -2.22 9.31
CA ILE A 319 8.92 -2.41 8.00
C ILE A 319 9.01 -1.13 7.13
N THR A 320 9.05 0.05 7.75
CA THR A 320 9.23 1.34 7.09
C THR A 320 10.58 1.49 6.37
N PHE A 321 11.54 0.60 6.62
CA PHE A 321 12.78 0.52 5.85
C PHE A 321 12.52 0.38 4.34
N LEU A 322 11.42 -0.29 3.95
CA LEU A 322 11.05 -0.44 2.54
C LEU A 322 10.82 0.88 1.82
N ASP A 323 10.50 1.96 2.51
CA ASP A 323 10.35 3.30 1.92
C ASP A 323 11.68 3.90 1.46
N LYS A 324 12.80 3.32 1.91
CA LYS A 324 14.17 3.74 1.62
C LYS A 324 15.06 2.58 1.16
N TYR A 325 14.44 1.46 0.80
CA TYR A 325 15.16 0.27 0.37
C TYR A 325 15.85 0.50 -0.97
N ASN A 326 17.17 0.41 -0.94
CA ASN A 326 18.00 0.36 -2.14
C ASN A 326 18.50 -1.09 -2.36
N PRO A 327 18.10 -1.75 -3.46
CA PRO A 327 18.47 -3.13 -3.74
C PRO A 327 19.96 -3.33 -4.07
N ASP A 328 20.69 -2.27 -4.40
CA ASP A 328 22.14 -2.34 -4.64
C ASP A 328 22.92 -2.28 -3.33
N GLN A 329 22.35 -1.66 -2.29
CA GLN A 329 22.99 -1.50 -0.99
C GLN A 329 22.64 -2.61 0.01
N PHE A 330 21.43 -3.18 -0.08
CA PHE A 330 20.93 -4.18 0.86
C PHE A 330 20.30 -5.39 0.18
N GLU A 331 20.36 -6.52 0.87
CA GLU A 331 19.63 -7.74 0.56
C GLU A 331 18.51 -7.94 1.61
N ILE A 332 17.30 -8.22 1.17
CA ILE A 332 16.19 -8.64 2.02
C ILE A 332 16.24 -10.15 2.19
N LEU A 333 16.50 -10.62 3.42
CA LEU A 333 16.66 -12.04 3.74
C LEU A 333 15.34 -12.70 4.12
N SER A 334 14.59 -12.11 5.06
CA SER A 334 13.33 -12.66 5.57
C SER A 334 12.53 -11.58 6.32
N LEU A 335 11.36 -11.97 6.80
CA LEU A 335 10.56 -11.23 7.76
C LEU A 335 10.49 -12.04 9.06
N THR A 336 10.50 -11.38 10.22
CA THR A 336 10.35 -12.05 11.51
C THR A 336 8.92 -12.54 11.70
N GLN A 337 8.65 -13.71 11.19
CA GLN A 337 7.34 -14.40 11.19
C GLN A 337 7.52 -15.90 11.45
N THR A 338 6.44 -16.57 11.84
CA THR A 338 6.44 -18.02 12.11
C THR A 338 6.89 -18.87 10.92
N TRP A 339 6.72 -18.35 9.70
CA TRP A 339 7.11 -19.01 8.45
C TRP A 339 8.54 -18.66 8.00
N SER A 340 9.28 -17.86 8.78
CA SER A 340 10.68 -17.53 8.47
C SER A 340 11.55 -18.78 8.62
N ASP A 341 12.35 -19.03 7.60
CA ASP A 341 13.41 -20.05 7.59
C ASP A 341 14.65 -19.66 8.39
N LEU A 342 14.75 -18.39 8.80
CA LEU A 342 15.84 -17.84 9.62
C LEU A 342 15.56 -17.86 11.13
N ALA A 343 14.44 -18.43 11.55
CA ALA A 343 14.16 -18.61 12.98
C ALA A 343 15.03 -19.72 13.57
N ILE A 344 15.87 -19.38 14.58
CA ILE A 344 16.80 -20.30 15.24
C ILE A 344 16.23 -20.94 16.51
N ARG A 345 15.16 -20.35 17.08
CA ARG A 345 14.48 -20.84 18.27
C ARG A 345 12.96 -20.69 18.16
N LYS A 346 12.22 -21.68 18.68
CA LYS A 346 10.76 -21.62 18.85
C LYS A 346 10.43 -21.90 20.32
N TYR A 347 9.44 -21.18 20.83
CA TYR A 347 8.98 -21.26 22.20
C TYR A 347 7.70 -22.09 22.28
N PRO A 348 7.72 -23.27 22.92
CA PRO A 348 6.57 -24.17 22.95
C PRO A 348 5.40 -23.67 23.82
N SER A 349 5.73 -22.98 24.91
CA SER A 349 4.75 -22.42 25.86
C SER A 349 5.20 -21.02 26.26
N GLN A 350 4.29 -20.07 26.18
CA GLN A 350 4.56 -18.66 26.42
C GLN A 350 3.46 -18.05 27.28
N VAL A 351 3.81 -17.27 28.29
CA VAL A 351 2.87 -16.50 29.07
C VAL A 351 3.15 -15.02 28.82
N LEU A 352 2.19 -14.32 28.20
CA LEU A 352 2.21 -12.87 28.12
C LEU A 352 1.75 -12.31 29.47
N VAL A 353 2.57 -11.44 30.05
CA VAL A 353 2.23 -10.62 31.22
C VAL A 353 2.09 -9.18 30.73
N ASP A 354 0.92 -8.58 30.92
CA ASP A 354 0.68 -7.19 30.51
C ASP A 354 1.23 -6.19 31.56
N ALA A 355 1.12 -4.89 31.26
CA ALA A 355 1.61 -3.83 32.15
C ALA A 355 0.91 -3.81 33.51
N ASP A 356 -0.30 -4.35 33.61
CA ASP A 356 -1.11 -4.44 34.83
C ASP A 356 -0.88 -5.76 35.60
N GLY A 357 -0.01 -6.65 35.08
CA GLY A 357 0.33 -7.94 35.67
C GLY A 357 -0.63 -9.09 35.29
N ASN A 358 -1.59 -8.87 34.42
CA ASN A 358 -2.47 -9.95 33.95
C ASN A 358 -1.71 -10.93 33.07
N ARG A 359 -2.00 -12.23 33.25
CA ARG A 359 -1.27 -13.33 32.63
C ARG A 359 -2.14 -14.08 31.62
N LYS A 360 -1.62 -14.32 30.42
CA LYS A 360 -2.33 -15.08 29.36
C LYS A 360 -1.38 -15.98 28.59
N THR A 361 -1.74 -17.25 28.42
CA THR A 361 -1.01 -18.16 27.51
C THR A 361 -1.25 -17.77 26.07
N VAL A 362 -0.18 -17.61 25.32
CA VAL A 362 -0.19 -17.13 23.91
C VAL A 362 0.89 -17.83 23.10
N GLY A 363 0.86 -17.65 21.77
CA GLY A 363 1.91 -18.10 20.83
C GLY A 363 2.60 -16.95 20.09
N ALA A 364 2.37 -15.71 20.52
CA ALA A 364 2.73 -14.50 19.77
C ALA A 364 4.24 -14.27 19.65
N LEU A 365 5.05 -14.74 20.61
CA LEU A 365 6.50 -14.55 20.61
C LEU A 365 7.17 -15.25 19.41
N ASN A 366 6.60 -16.35 18.92
CA ASN A 366 7.11 -17.05 17.73
C ASN A 366 6.93 -16.28 16.42
N SER A 367 6.09 -15.24 16.40
CA SER A 367 5.84 -14.39 15.23
C SER A 367 6.45 -13.00 15.36
N SER A 368 7.31 -12.79 16.34
CA SER A 368 7.96 -11.50 16.64
C SER A 368 9.40 -11.72 17.06
N PRO A 369 10.31 -10.79 16.81
CA PRO A 369 11.67 -10.88 17.35
C PRO A 369 11.60 -10.75 18.87
N ALA A 370 12.29 -11.66 19.55
CA ALA A 370 12.35 -11.75 21.00
C ALA A 370 13.72 -11.30 21.51
N ILE A 371 13.73 -10.32 22.41
CA ILE A 371 14.93 -9.87 23.12
C ILE A 371 14.85 -10.41 24.54
N LYS A 372 15.85 -11.19 24.95
CA LYS A 372 15.96 -11.68 26.32
C LYS A 372 16.33 -10.53 27.26
N VAL A 373 15.69 -10.49 28.42
CA VAL A 373 15.97 -9.52 29.49
C VAL A 373 16.22 -10.23 30.82
N ASP A 374 17.07 -9.66 31.68
CA ASP A 374 17.44 -10.28 32.91
C ASP A 374 16.32 -10.25 33.97
N ALA A 375 15.43 -9.29 33.86
CA ALA A 375 14.31 -9.12 34.78
C ALA A 375 13.06 -8.59 34.05
N PRO A 376 11.85 -8.81 34.62
CA PRO A 376 10.62 -8.25 34.09
C PRO A 376 10.70 -6.72 33.99
N PRO A 377 10.42 -6.12 32.81
CA PRO A 377 10.44 -4.67 32.62
C PRO A 377 9.25 -4.03 33.36
N LEU A 378 9.50 -3.01 34.17
CA LEU A 378 8.46 -2.30 34.91
C LEU A 378 7.51 -1.53 33.94
N GLY A 379 6.20 -1.69 34.15
CA GLY A 379 5.14 -0.97 33.43
C GLY A 379 5.06 -1.29 31.93
N LYS A 380 5.65 -2.40 31.49
CA LYS A 380 5.58 -2.87 30.08
C LYS A 380 5.18 -4.33 30.03
N SER A 381 4.55 -4.72 28.94
CA SER A 381 4.25 -6.12 28.68
C SER A 381 5.52 -6.90 28.33
N TYR A 382 5.60 -8.15 28.84
CA TYR A 382 6.70 -9.07 28.55
C TYR A 382 6.19 -10.51 28.45
N PHE A 383 7.05 -11.41 28.04
CA PHE A 383 6.75 -12.84 27.93
C PHE A 383 7.61 -13.62 28.91
N GLU A 384 7.01 -14.62 29.55
CA GLU A 384 7.71 -15.62 30.31
C GLU A 384 7.74 -16.95 29.56
N VAL A 385 8.92 -17.53 29.46
CA VAL A 385 9.14 -18.84 28.87
C VAL A 385 10.18 -19.61 29.69
N GLY A 386 9.75 -20.70 30.32
CA GLY A 386 10.67 -21.56 31.09
C GLY A 386 11.44 -20.84 32.19
N GLY A 387 10.89 -19.81 32.80
CA GLY A 387 11.56 -18.98 33.83
C GLY A 387 12.45 -17.87 33.29
N GLU A 388 12.54 -17.71 31.98
CA GLU A 388 13.25 -16.61 31.31
C GLU A 388 12.24 -15.52 30.88
N PHE A 389 12.72 -14.27 30.77
CA PHE A 389 11.90 -13.12 30.39
C PHE A 389 12.32 -12.59 29.04
N PHE A 390 11.31 -12.22 28.23
CA PHE A 390 11.52 -11.70 26.87
C PHE A 390 10.64 -10.49 26.61
N VAL A 391 11.18 -9.54 25.86
CA VAL A 391 10.42 -8.43 25.27
C VAL A 391 10.31 -8.68 23.77
N ALA A 392 9.09 -8.65 23.25
CA ALA A 392 8.87 -8.73 21.80
C ALA A 392 8.91 -7.33 21.19
N THR A 393 9.63 -7.18 20.11
CA THR A 393 9.57 -5.98 19.28
C THR A 393 8.49 -6.11 18.20
N TYR A 394 8.21 -5.02 17.48
CA TYR A 394 7.39 -5.11 16.26
C TYR A 394 8.07 -6.00 15.24
N LYS A 395 7.29 -6.49 14.27
CA LYS A 395 7.82 -7.27 13.14
C LYS A 395 8.93 -6.50 12.44
N ARG A 396 10.00 -7.22 12.12
CA ARG A 396 11.19 -6.68 11.46
C ARG A 396 11.41 -7.35 10.12
N ILE A 397 11.93 -6.59 9.18
CA ILE A 397 12.56 -7.14 7.98
C ILE A 397 14.01 -7.47 8.35
N LEU A 398 14.42 -8.70 8.07
CA LEU A 398 15.80 -9.13 8.22
C LEU A 398 16.54 -8.78 6.94
N ILE A 399 17.56 -7.95 7.07
CA ILE A 399 18.40 -7.47 5.99
C ILE A 399 19.87 -7.76 6.25
N ARG A 400 20.65 -7.74 5.18
CA ARG A 400 22.12 -7.70 5.24
C ARG A 400 22.61 -6.67 4.23
N ARG A 401 23.74 -6.04 4.52
CA ARG A 401 24.42 -5.22 3.54
C ARG A 401 24.96 -6.10 2.40
N LYS A 402 24.90 -5.58 1.20
CA LYS A 402 25.69 -6.09 0.08
C LYS A 402 27.08 -5.48 0.18
N ASP A 403 28.08 -6.31 -0.03
CA ASP A 403 29.45 -5.83 -0.14
C ASP A 403 29.53 -4.88 -1.35
N ALA A 404 30.18 -3.73 -1.16
CA ALA A 404 30.39 -2.73 -2.20
C ALA A 404 31.49 -3.19 -3.16
#